data_98baba9339589fd21b4b82f63e57dfb3
#
_entry.id   98baba9339589fd21b4b82f63e57dfb3
#
_cell.length_a   1.000
_cell.length_b   1.000
_cell.length_c   1.000
_cell.angle_alpha   90.00
_cell.angle_beta   90.00
_cell.angle_gamma   90.00
#
_symmetry.space_group_name_H-M   'P 1'
#
loop_
_entity.id
_entity.type
_entity.pdbx_description
1 polymer ?
#
loop_
_entity_poly.entity_id
_entity_poly.type
_entity_poly.pdbx_seq_one_letter_code
_entity_poly.pdbx_strand_id
1 'polypeptide(L)'
;MEGSVIHTLTIEYPPEVLWALQQEPQEFETDARFFLALKLYEIGRLSTGLAARLAGLPRSAFIVMMGRYGLSPFGEYPEELE
;
A
#
# COMPACT_ATOMS: atom_id res chain seq x y z
N MET A 1 7.72 -1.61 25.88
CA MET A 1 7.55 -1.89 25.45
C MET A 1 7.07 -2.35 25.15
N GLU A 2 6.60 -2.33 25.21
CA GLU A 2 6.26 -3.01 24.96
C GLU A 2 6.16 -3.27 24.08
N GLY A 3 6.36 -3.29 24.45
CA GLY A 3 6.87 -4.06 23.37
C GLY A 3 6.04 -3.90 22.19
N SER A 4 6.61 -4.02 21.11
CA SER A 4 5.81 -3.99 19.92
C SER A 4 5.39 -5.41 19.60
N VAL A 5 4.10 -5.61 19.51
CA VAL A 5 3.51 -6.86 19.08
C VAL A 5 3.25 -6.75 17.59
N ILE A 6 3.82 -7.69 16.85
CA ILE A 6 3.61 -7.71 15.40
C ILE A 6 2.38 -8.55 15.13
N HIS A 7 1.42 -7.97 14.47
CA HIS A 7 0.24 -8.69 14.01
C HIS A 7 0.42 -9.08 12.56
N THR A 8 -0.19 -10.18 12.20
CA THR A 8 -0.06 -10.71 10.84
C THR A 8 -1.43 -10.80 10.20
N LEU A 9 -1.51 -10.34 8.96
CA LEU A 9 -2.70 -10.47 8.13
C LEU A 9 -2.43 -11.54 7.08
N THR A 10 -3.30 -12.53 7.01
CA THR A 10 -3.17 -13.60 6.01
C THR A 10 -4.37 -13.55 5.08
N ILE A 11 -4.10 -13.54 3.77
CA ILE A 11 -5.13 -13.52 2.76
C ILE A 11 -4.93 -14.71 1.85
N GLU A 12 -5.96 -15.53 1.74
CA GLU A 12 -5.95 -16.64 0.79
C GLU A 12 -6.51 -16.16 -0.53
N TYR A 13 -5.93 -16.63 -1.62
CA TYR A 13 -6.40 -16.20 -2.93
C TYR A 13 -6.27 -17.35 -3.92
N PRO A 14 -7.17 -17.40 -4.91
CA PRO A 14 -7.10 -18.46 -5.91
C PRO A 14 -5.97 -18.20 -6.91
N PRO A 15 -5.39 -19.27 -7.48
CA PRO A 15 -4.28 -19.07 -8.41
C PRO A 15 -4.67 -18.29 -9.66
N GLU A 16 -5.97 -18.23 -9.98
CA GLU A 16 -6.42 -17.46 -11.13
C GLU A 16 -6.06 -15.99 -11.02
N VAL A 17 -5.93 -15.48 -9.79
CA VAL A 17 -5.52 -14.10 -9.60
C VAL A 17 -4.13 -13.88 -10.18
N LEU A 18 -3.22 -14.82 -9.95
CA LEU A 18 -1.87 -14.70 -10.48
C LEU A 18 -1.86 -14.76 -12.00
N TRP A 19 -2.69 -15.63 -12.56
CA TRP A 19 -2.77 -15.74 -14.01
C TRP A 19 -3.29 -14.45 -14.64
N ALA A 20 -4.33 -13.89 -14.04
CA ALA A 20 -4.93 -12.66 -14.55
C ALA A 20 -3.95 -11.51 -14.50
N LEU A 21 -3.13 -11.44 -13.46
CA LEU A 21 -2.17 -10.36 -13.28
C LEU A 21 -0.85 -10.66 -13.94
N GLN A 22 -0.63 -11.91 -14.37
CA GLN A 22 0.64 -12.34 -14.97
C GLN A 22 1.80 -12.08 -14.00
N GLN A 23 1.58 -12.43 -12.74
CA GLN A 23 2.58 -12.22 -11.70
C GLN A 23 2.90 -13.52 -10.99
N GLU A 24 4.11 -13.59 -10.47
CA GLU A 24 4.48 -14.64 -9.55
C GLU A 24 3.92 -14.32 -8.17
N PRO A 25 3.74 -15.35 -7.32
CA PRO A 25 3.15 -15.10 -6.00
C PRO A 25 3.86 -14.00 -5.22
N GLN A 26 5.18 -13.98 -5.24
CA GLN A 26 5.92 -13.00 -4.47
C GLN A 26 5.69 -11.58 -4.98
N GLU A 27 5.62 -11.44 -6.29
CA GLU A 27 5.33 -10.14 -6.88
C GLU A 27 3.95 -9.64 -6.48
N PHE A 28 2.98 -10.54 -6.60
CA PHE A 28 1.60 -10.17 -6.26
C PHE A 28 1.48 -9.80 -4.80
N GLU A 29 2.13 -10.56 -3.93
CA GLU A 29 1.99 -10.33 -2.50
C GLU A 29 2.63 -9.02 -2.08
N THR A 30 3.75 -8.67 -2.72
CA THR A 30 4.39 -7.39 -2.47
C THR A 30 3.50 -6.24 -2.93
N ASP A 31 2.94 -6.36 -4.14
CA ASP A 31 2.05 -5.35 -4.67
C ASP A 31 0.79 -5.22 -3.84
N ALA A 32 0.22 -6.35 -3.43
CA ALA A 32 -1.02 -6.33 -2.65
C ALA A 32 -0.81 -5.60 -1.34
N ARG A 33 0.33 -5.81 -0.70
CA ARG A 33 0.63 -5.13 0.54
C ARG A 33 0.72 -3.62 0.33
N PHE A 34 1.37 -3.21 -0.75
CA PHE A 34 1.48 -1.80 -1.08
C PHE A 34 0.10 -1.20 -1.36
N PHE A 35 -0.70 -1.89 -2.18
CA PHE A 35 -2.01 -1.36 -2.55
C PHE A 35 -2.95 -1.27 -1.36
N LEU A 36 -2.86 -2.21 -0.42
CA LEU A 36 -3.65 -2.13 0.79
C LEU A 36 -3.29 -0.85 1.57
N ALA A 37 -2.00 -0.61 1.75
CA ALA A 37 -1.55 0.57 2.47
C ALA A 37 -1.95 1.84 1.72
N LEU A 38 -1.80 1.82 0.40
CA LEU A 38 -2.12 2.97 -0.43
C LEU A 38 -3.59 3.33 -0.31
N LYS A 39 -4.47 2.33 -0.36
CA LYS A 39 -5.90 2.60 -0.28
C LYS A 39 -6.28 3.15 1.09
N LEU A 40 -5.72 2.61 2.15
CA LEU A 40 -6.01 3.11 3.48
C LEU A 40 -5.51 4.54 3.68
N TYR A 41 -4.40 4.88 3.04
CA TYR A 41 -3.93 6.25 3.04
C TYR A 41 -4.89 7.13 2.23
N GLU A 42 -5.28 6.64 1.07
CA GLU A 42 -6.12 7.41 0.15
C GLU A 42 -7.45 7.81 0.79
N ILE A 43 -8.06 6.88 1.51
CA ILE A 43 -9.36 7.16 2.13
C ILE A 43 -9.23 7.79 3.51
N GLY A 44 -8.01 8.20 3.88
CA GLY A 44 -7.81 8.97 5.10
C GLY A 44 -7.76 8.16 6.38
N ARG A 45 -7.53 6.86 6.29
CA ARG A 45 -7.52 6.00 7.47
C ARG A 45 -6.13 5.88 8.09
N LEU A 46 -5.08 6.09 7.31
CA LEU A 46 -3.71 6.01 7.80
C LEU A 46 -2.93 7.21 7.33
N SER A 47 -2.01 7.67 8.19
CA SER A 47 -1.06 8.70 7.80
C SER A 47 -0.06 8.12 6.80
N THR A 48 0.68 9.01 6.14
CA THR A 48 1.72 8.58 5.21
C THR A 48 2.72 7.65 5.90
N GLY A 49 3.14 8.01 7.10
CA GLY A 49 4.12 7.22 7.83
C GLY A 49 3.62 5.84 8.18
N LEU A 50 2.38 5.75 8.67
CA LEU A 50 1.82 4.45 9.03
C LEU A 50 1.54 3.61 7.79
N ALA A 51 1.08 4.24 6.71
CA ALA A 51 0.85 3.50 5.46
C ALA A 51 2.17 2.93 4.94
N ALA A 52 3.24 3.72 4.99
CA ALA A 52 4.55 3.25 4.55
C ALA A 52 4.99 2.05 5.39
N ARG A 53 4.79 2.12 6.71
CA ARG A 53 5.16 1.02 7.58
C ARG A 53 4.35 -0.23 7.28
N LEU A 54 3.06 -0.06 7.01
CA LEU A 54 2.23 -1.20 6.62
C LEU A 54 2.72 -1.80 5.33
N ALA A 55 3.14 -0.96 4.38
CA ALA A 55 3.66 -1.43 3.10
C ALA A 55 5.04 -2.08 3.22
N GLY A 56 5.70 -1.88 4.37
CA GLY A 56 7.04 -2.41 4.54
C GLY A 56 8.09 -1.58 3.83
N LEU A 57 7.83 -0.28 3.64
CA LEU A 57 8.71 0.60 2.89
C LEU A 57 9.12 1.80 3.74
N PRO A 58 10.30 2.37 3.47
CA PRO A 58 10.61 3.69 4.01
C PRO A 58 9.60 4.70 3.49
N ARG A 59 9.38 5.75 4.28
CA ARG A 59 8.38 6.75 3.91
C ARG A 59 8.68 7.37 2.55
N SER A 60 9.95 7.63 2.27
CA SER A 60 10.33 8.23 0.98
C SER A 60 10.00 7.32 -0.19
N ALA A 61 10.24 6.01 -0.05
CA ALA A 61 9.93 5.06 -1.11
C ALA A 61 8.42 4.97 -1.32
N PHE A 62 7.66 4.98 -0.23
CA PHE A 62 6.21 4.92 -0.33
C PHE A 62 5.67 6.13 -1.09
N ILE A 63 6.21 7.33 -0.79
CA ILE A 63 5.78 8.55 -1.46
C ILE A 63 6.08 8.50 -2.96
N VAL A 64 7.26 8.01 -3.31
CA VAL A 64 7.61 7.89 -4.73
C VAL A 64 6.65 6.93 -5.44
N MET A 65 6.38 5.79 -4.80
CA MET A 65 5.50 4.81 -5.42
C MET A 65 4.07 5.29 -5.52
N MET A 66 3.59 6.04 -4.51
CA MET A 66 2.22 6.53 -4.58
C MET A 66 2.07 7.53 -5.73
N GLY A 67 3.13 8.27 -6.05
CA GLY A 67 3.08 9.19 -7.16
C GLY A 67 2.84 8.52 -8.50
N ARG A 68 3.25 7.27 -8.62
CA ARG A 68 3.01 6.51 -9.86
C ARG A 68 1.54 6.19 -10.07
N TYR A 69 0.74 6.30 -9.01
CA TYR A 69 -0.69 6.01 -9.08
C TYR A 69 -1.51 7.28 -8.96
N GLY A 70 -0.86 8.44 -9.16
CA GLY A 70 -1.57 9.71 -9.24
C GLY A 70 -1.98 10.30 -7.92
N LEU A 71 -1.39 9.85 -6.81
CA LEU A 71 -1.75 10.35 -5.50
C LEU A 71 -0.70 11.32 -4.99
N SER A 72 -1.17 12.31 -4.25
CA SER A 72 -0.30 13.29 -3.64
C SER A 72 0.03 12.88 -2.21
N PRO A 73 1.28 13.05 -1.76
CA PRO A 73 1.62 12.76 -0.38
C PRO A 73 0.93 13.68 0.62
N PHE A 74 0.28 14.72 0.14
CA PHE A 74 -0.45 15.65 0.98
C PHE A 74 -1.94 15.39 0.96
N GLY A 75 -2.37 14.29 0.33
CA GLY A 75 -3.77 13.91 0.33
C GLY A 75 -4.64 14.70 -0.62
N GLU A 76 -4.04 15.38 -1.57
CA GLU A 76 -4.76 16.17 -2.53
C GLU A 76 -4.74 15.51 -3.89
N TYR A 77 -5.81 15.68 -4.61
CA TYR A 77 -5.93 15.16 -5.97
C TYR A 77 -6.09 16.32 -6.93
N PRO A 78 -5.60 16.19 -8.17
CA PRO A 78 -5.66 17.30 -9.10
C PRO A 78 -7.07 17.85 -9.27
N GLU A 79 -8.07 17.00 -9.31
CA GLU A 79 -9.44 17.46 -9.50
C GLU A 79 -9.95 18.26 -8.32
N GLU A 80 -9.31 18.14 -7.18
CA GLU A 80 -9.72 18.90 -5.99
C GLU A 80 -9.15 20.30 -5.96
N LEU A 81 -8.26 20.58 -6.88
CA LEU A 81 -7.63 21.89 -6.95
C LEU A 81 -8.44 22.88 -7.76
N GLU A 82 -9.50 22.44 -8.36
CA GLU A 82 -10.34 23.30 -9.20
C GLU A 82 -11.17 24.26 -8.42
#